data_19b70ce9036b73fcba713e24fda5f3a3
#
_entry.id   19b70ce9036b73fcba713e24fda5f3a3
#
_cell.length_a   1.000
_cell.length_b   1.000
_cell.length_c   1.000
_cell.angle_alpha   90.00
_cell.angle_beta   90.00
_cell.angle_gamma   90.00
#
_symmetry.space_group_name_H-M   'P 1'
#
loop_
_entity.id
_entity.type
_entity.pdbx_description
1 polymer ?
#
loop_
_entity_poly.entity_id
_entity_poly.type
_entity_poly.pdbx_seq_one_letter_code
_entity_poly.pdbx_strand_id
1 'polypeptide(L)'
;MTTRGGTLHAPASNGVTEHEQRPARLPFVVYVLALVTFLMGTTEFVVAGLLPEIASDVHVTVARAGLLITVFAVGMIVGAPLMAMLTLRLPKRWTLVLALGIFAAGHVIVALASSFALILAARFLTGLATGAFWAVGNVVATRAAGPAASSRALGTVGAGAMLANVVGVPLGAFAGQLMGWRGPFWALAVLGVAAIALIARQVPRDTDADRVVSVRSELSALRSARLWLVLAACMTTTGGVLSTYTYISPLLTDRAHVAGALVPLVLVGFGVGALAGFLVGGRLGDHRPYLTAITAPAVTTALLVGLCLLSGQAAPTIALVTLLGLFGLGANPVLIALGVRFAGRAPTLGSALTVSAFNLGTAIGSWIAGYALESSLGATGPAVVGTAIAALTLIPAITIAVIHRTRPAART
;
A
#
# COMPACT_ATOMS: atom_id res chain seq x y z
N MET A 1 68.13 50.95 -16.27
CA MET A 1 66.79 51.44 -16.64
C MET A 1 66.17 50.47 -17.60
N THR A 2 65.40 49.51 -17.12
CA THR A 2 64.65 48.58 -17.94
C THR A 2 63.44 48.10 -17.13
N THR A 3 62.30 48.66 -17.50
CA THR A 3 60.99 48.33 -16.93
C THR A 3 60.50 47.01 -17.54
N ARG A 4 60.27 46.02 -16.69
CA ARG A 4 59.54 44.76 -17.06
C ARG A 4 58.06 44.99 -16.86
N GLY A 5 57.30 44.93 -17.97
CA GLY A 5 55.85 44.86 -17.94
C GLY A 5 55.40 43.44 -17.56
N GLY A 6 54.64 43.36 -16.45
CA GLY A 6 53.95 42.15 -16.05
C GLY A 6 52.60 42.04 -16.74
N THR A 7 52.41 41.01 -17.54
CA THR A 7 51.13 40.61 -18.13
C THR A 7 50.31 39.90 -17.05
N LEU A 8 49.19 40.52 -16.64
CA LEU A 8 48.16 39.90 -15.83
C LEU A 8 47.40 38.84 -16.64
N HIS A 9 47.61 37.57 -16.31
CA HIS A 9 46.77 36.47 -16.78
C HIS A 9 45.45 36.53 -16.00
N ALA A 10 44.35 36.79 -16.70
CA ALA A 10 43.00 36.59 -16.18
C ALA A 10 42.77 35.06 -15.99
N PRO A 11 42.15 34.64 -14.87
CA PRO A 11 41.80 33.25 -14.69
C PRO A 11 40.67 32.85 -15.67
N ALA A 12 40.90 31.81 -16.44
CA ALA A 12 39.91 31.18 -17.29
C ALA A 12 38.67 30.79 -16.43
N SER A 13 37.52 31.31 -16.78
CA SER A 13 36.23 30.88 -16.24
C SER A 13 36.01 29.43 -16.66
N ASN A 14 36.25 28.49 -15.74
CA ASN A 14 35.79 27.13 -15.88
C ASN A 14 34.26 27.16 -15.98
N GLY A 15 33.77 27.04 -17.21
CA GLY A 15 32.37 26.77 -17.51
C GLY A 15 31.99 25.43 -16.82
N VAL A 16 31.39 25.55 -15.65
CA VAL A 16 30.66 24.41 -15.05
C VAL A 16 29.48 24.20 -15.98
N THR A 17 29.64 23.27 -16.91
CA THR A 17 28.50 22.71 -17.64
C THR A 17 27.61 22.05 -16.59
N GLU A 18 26.50 22.71 -16.24
CA GLU A 18 25.37 22.07 -15.58
C GLU A 18 24.94 20.90 -16.47
N HIS A 19 25.50 19.73 -16.20
CA HIS A 19 24.90 18.50 -16.69
C HIS A 19 23.48 18.47 -16.10
N GLU A 20 22.48 18.82 -16.89
CA GLU A 20 21.10 18.43 -16.67
C GLU A 20 21.11 16.93 -16.38
N GLN A 21 21.07 16.57 -15.09
CA GLN A 21 20.95 15.20 -14.66
C GLN A 21 19.57 14.73 -15.12
N ARG A 22 19.51 14.11 -16.30
CA ARG A 22 18.34 13.35 -16.74
C ARG A 22 17.92 12.46 -15.56
N PRO A 23 16.66 12.47 -15.16
CA PRO A 23 16.19 11.70 -14.02
C PRO A 23 16.61 10.24 -14.23
N ALA A 24 17.54 9.77 -13.42
CA ALA A 24 18.11 8.43 -13.52
C ALA A 24 16.96 7.42 -13.57
N ARG A 25 16.97 6.53 -14.57
CA ARG A 25 15.97 5.47 -14.69
C ARG A 25 16.02 4.58 -13.45
N LEU A 26 14.85 4.19 -12.94
CA LEU A 26 14.80 3.26 -11.81
C LEU A 26 15.45 1.92 -12.23
N PRO A 27 16.18 1.26 -11.33
CA PRO A 27 16.71 -0.07 -11.56
C PRO A 27 15.61 -1.06 -11.93
N PHE A 28 15.91 -2.02 -12.81
CA PHE A 28 14.93 -3.00 -13.32
C PHE A 28 14.26 -3.81 -12.20
N VAL A 29 14.99 -4.09 -11.12
CA VAL A 29 14.46 -4.79 -9.95
C VAL A 29 13.23 -4.11 -9.34
N VAL A 30 13.12 -2.77 -9.41
CA VAL A 30 11.95 -2.03 -8.91
C VAL A 30 10.69 -2.37 -9.72
N TYR A 31 10.81 -2.48 -11.04
CA TYR A 31 9.70 -2.89 -11.91
C TYR A 31 9.31 -4.35 -11.70
N VAL A 32 10.30 -5.22 -11.43
CA VAL A 32 10.03 -6.61 -11.05
C VAL A 32 9.26 -6.69 -9.74
N LEU A 33 9.66 -5.92 -8.73
CA LEU A 33 8.94 -5.82 -7.47
C LEU A 33 7.51 -5.27 -7.68
N ALA A 34 7.33 -4.26 -8.54
CA ALA A 34 6.01 -3.74 -8.88
C ALA A 34 5.11 -4.80 -9.54
N LEU A 35 5.65 -5.61 -10.46
CA LEU A 35 4.91 -6.70 -11.08
C LEU A 35 4.48 -7.77 -10.06
N VAL A 36 5.39 -8.14 -9.15
CA VAL A 36 5.05 -9.12 -8.09
C VAL A 36 4.04 -8.54 -7.11
N THR A 37 4.17 -7.26 -6.79
CA THR A 37 3.20 -6.55 -5.93
C THR A 37 1.82 -6.48 -6.60
N PHE A 38 1.75 -6.35 -7.93
CA PHE A 38 0.51 -6.48 -8.70
C PHE A 38 -0.13 -7.87 -8.49
N LEU A 39 0.63 -8.96 -8.58
CA LEU A 39 0.09 -10.31 -8.35
C LEU A 39 -0.44 -10.47 -6.90
N MET A 40 0.31 -9.96 -5.93
CA MET A 40 -0.08 -10.03 -4.52
C MET A 40 -1.28 -9.13 -4.20
N GLY A 41 -1.37 -7.95 -4.81
CA GLY A 41 -2.56 -7.10 -4.71
C GLY A 41 -3.79 -7.73 -5.36
N THR A 42 -3.61 -8.44 -6.47
CA THR A 42 -4.72 -9.15 -7.13
C THR A 42 -5.34 -10.20 -6.19
N THR A 43 -4.53 -10.99 -5.47
CA THR A 43 -5.07 -11.98 -4.53
C THR A 43 -5.79 -11.36 -3.34
N GLU A 44 -5.38 -10.16 -2.93
CA GLU A 44 -6.00 -9.45 -1.80
C GLU A 44 -7.48 -9.15 -2.08
N PHE A 45 -7.78 -8.68 -3.29
CA PHE A 45 -9.09 -8.14 -3.64
C PHE A 45 -9.93 -9.04 -4.53
N VAL A 46 -9.36 -9.99 -5.27
CA VAL A 46 -10.11 -10.87 -6.19
C VAL A 46 -11.18 -11.69 -5.48
N VAL A 47 -10.93 -12.07 -4.23
CA VAL A 47 -11.88 -12.83 -3.40
C VAL A 47 -13.20 -12.09 -3.23
N ALA A 48 -13.17 -10.76 -3.12
CA ALA A 48 -14.38 -9.96 -2.97
C ALA A 48 -15.35 -10.13 -4.16
N GLY A 49 -14.81 -10.31 -5.37
CA GLY A 49 -15.60 -10.57 -6.58
C GLY A 49 -16.07 -12.00 -6.73
N LEU A 50 -15.58 -12.94 -5.92
CA LEU A 50 -15.87 -14.37 -6.02
C LEU A 50 -16.58 -14.92 -4.76
N LEU A 51 -16.95 -14.05 -3.80
CA LEU A 51 -17.55 -14.48 -2.53
C LEU A 51 -18.83 -15.31 -2.71
N PRO A 52 -19.80 -14.96 -3.59
CA PRO A 52 -21.01 -15.73 -3.76
C PRO A 52 -20.73 -17.15 -4.25
N GLU A 53 -19.83 -17.31 -5.23
CA GLU A 53 -19.48 -18.60 -5.81
C GLU A 53 -18.74 -19.48 -4.80
N ILE A 54 -17.78 -18.90 -4.05
CA ILE A 54 -17.07 -19.59 -2.98
C ILE A 54 -18.06 -20.03 -1.91
N ALA A 55 -18.94 -19.14 -1.45
CA ALA A 55 -19.92 -19.41 -0.40
C ALA A 55 -20.85 -20.58 -0.78
N SER A 56 -21.33 -20.59 -2.03
CA SER A 56 -22.17 -21.66 -2.59
C SER A 56 -21.44 -23.00 -2.62
N ASP A 57 -20.21 -23.05 -3.10
CA ASP A 57 -19.44 -24.29 -3.29
C ASP A 57 -19.01 -24.91 -1.96
N VAL A 58 -18.66 -24.11 -0.96
CA VAL A 58 -18.25 -24.63 0.37
C VAL A 58 -19.38 -24.60 1.42
N HIS A 59 -20.62 -24.38 0.98
CA HIS A 59 -21.84 -24.42 1.78
C HIS A 59 -21.81 -23.52 3.04
N VAL A 60 -21.36 -22.26 2.89
CA VAL A 60 -21.39 -21.23 3.94
C VAL A 60 -22.18 -20.01 3.46
N THR A 61 -22.53 -19.13 4.40
CA THR A 61 -23.12 -17.82 4.03
C THR A 61 -22.09 -16.92 3.39
N VAL A 62 -22.51 -15.99 2.53
CA VAL A 62 -21.63 -14.98 1.92
C VAL A 62 -20.93 -14.13 3.00
N ALA A 63 -21.64 -13.79 4.08
CA ALA A 63 -21.05 -13.09 5.23
C ALA A 63 -19.90 -13.90 5.88
N ARG A 64 -20.09 -15.22 6.03
CA ARG A 64 -19.05 -16.11 6.54
C ARG A 64 -17.88 -16.26 5.54
N ALA A 65 -18.16 -16.29 4.25
CA ALA A 65 -17.12 -16.30 3.21
C ALA A 65 -16.28 -14.99 3.25
N GLY A 66 -16.87 -13.86 3.64
CA GLY A 66 -16.15 -12.60 3.87
C GLY A 66 -15.00 -12.68 4.88
N LEU A 67 -15.02 -13.67 5.81
CA LEU A 67 -13.90 -13.93 6.71
C LEU A 67 -12.60 -14.27 5.98
N LEU A 68 -12.66 -14.73 4.72
CA LEU A 68 -11.47 -14.98 3.91
C LEU A 68 -10.66 -13.70 3.66
N ILE A 69 -11.32 -12.55 3.57
CA ILE A 69 -10.70 -11.23 3.42
C ILE A 69 -10.12 -10.80 4.77
N THR A 70 -10.91 -10.90 5.83
CA THR A 70 -10.49 -10.53 7.19
C THR A 70 -9.28 -11.33 7.65
N VAL A 71 -9.30 -12.65 7.48
CA VAL A 71 -8.20 -13.54 7.91
C VAL A 71 -6.93 -13.28 7.09
N PHE A 72 -7.04 -12.95 5.81
CA PHE A 72 -5.91 -12.52 5.01
C PHE A 72 -5.30 -11.21 5.55
N ALA A 73 -6.12 -10.21 5.85
CA ALA A 73 -5.67 -8.95 6.44
C ALA A 73 -4.98 -9.16 7.81
N VAL A 74 -5.54 -10.03 8.66
CA VAL A 74 -4.89 -10.42 9.93
C VAL A 74 -3.54 -11.09 9.66
N GLY A 75 -3.46 -11.96 8.64
CA GLY A 75 -2.21 -12.55 8.18
C GLY A 75 -1.17 -11.49 7.80
N MET A 76 -1.56 -10.43 7.08
CA MET A 76 -0.67 -9.32 6.73
C MET A 76 -0.23 -8.49 7.95
N ILE A 77 -1.15 -8.21 8.88
CA ILE A 77 -0.86 -7.45 10.10
C ILE A 77 0.22 -8.15 10.93
N VAL A 78 0.10 -9.46 11.09
CA VAL A 78 1.06 -10.28 11.86
C VAL A 78 2.30 -10.60 11.01
N GLY A 79 2.09 -10.93 9.74
CA GLY A 79 3.11 -11.45 8.84
C GLY A 79 4.22 -10.44 8.55
N ALA A 80 3.88 -9.18 8.33
CA ALA A 80 4.88 -8.17 8.00
C ALA A 80 5.94 -8.01 9.12
N PRO A 81 5.60 -7.73 10.39
CA PRO A 81 6.61 -7.61 11.44
C PRO A 81 7.21 -8.96 11.85
N LEU A 82 6.41 -10.03 11.94
CA LEU A 82 6.91 -11.35 12.33
C LEU A 82 7.96 -11.87 11.35
N MET A 83 7.65 -11.86 10.05
CA MET A 83 8.56 -12.32 9.02
C MET A 83 9.74 -11.36 8.84
N ALA A 84 9.55 -10.05 9.02
CA ALA A 84 10.66 -9.11 9.04
C ALA A 84 11.68 -9.48 10.11
N MET A 85 11.24 -9.87 11.31
CA MET A 85 12.11 -10.27 12.41
C MET A 85 12.72 -11.67 12.24
N LEU A 86 11.92 -12.66 11.81
CA LEU A 86 12.39 -14.03 11.61
C LEU A 86 13.43 -14.13 10.48
N THR A 87 13.29 -13.30 9.47
CA THR A 87 14.17 -13.34 8.28
C THR A 87 15.31 -12.31 8.31
N LEU A 88 15.55 -11.64 9.46
CA LEU A 88 16.67 -10.67 9.61
C LEU A 88 18.03 -11.26 9.24
N ARG A 89 18.24 -12.55 9.53
CA ARG A 89 19.48 -13.27 9.23
C ARG A 89 19.51 -13.88 7.81
N LEU A 90 18.38 -13.89 7.12
CA LEU A 90 18.28 -14.39 5.75
C LEU A 90 18.59 -13.27 4.77
N PRO A 91 19.30 -13.55 3.67
CA PRO A 91 19.40 -12.62 2.57
C PRO A 91 18.01 -12.23 2.08
N LYS A 92 17.78 -10.93 1.82
CA LYS A 92 16.46 -10.39 1.41
C LYS A 92 15.88 -11.10 0.19
N ARG A 93 16.76 -11.48 -0.73
CA ARG A 93 16.39 -12.31 -1.89
C ARG A 93 15.69 -13.60 -1.48
N TRP A 94 16.24 -14.36 -0.52
CA TRP A 94 15.66 -15.63 -0.08
C TRP A 94 14.39 -15.42 0.74
N THR A 95 14.30 -14.31 1.49
CA THR A 95 13.07 -13.92 2.16
C THR A 95 11.93 -13.69 1.17
N LEU A 96 12.20 -12.98 0.07
CA LEU A 96 11.21 -12.74 -0.99
C LEU A 96 10.83 -14.04 -1.71
N VAL A 97 11.82 -14.92 -1.99
CA VAL A 97 11.57 -16.24 -2.60
C VAL A 97 10.73 -17.12 -1.68
N LEU A 98 11.01 -17.15 -0.37
CA LEU A 98 10.22 -17.90 0.62
C LEU A 98 8.79 -17.38 0.69
N ALA A 99 8.60 -16.06 0.74
CA ALA A 99 7.28 -15.45 0.75
C ALA A 99 6.47 -15.84 -0.51
N LEU A 100 7.09 -15.81 -1.69
CA LEU A 100 6.45 -16.25 -2.94
C LEU A 100 6.17 -17.76 -2.97
N GLY A 101 7.04 -18.57 -2.36
CA GLY A 101 6.80 -20.02 -2.21
C GLY A 101 5.56 -20.31 -1.34
N ILE A 102 5.43 -19.63 -0.20
CA ILE A 102 4.24 -19.72 0.68
C ILE A 102 3.00 -19.20 -0.06
N PHE A 103 3.12 -18.08 -0.79
CA PHE A 103 2.07 -17.53 -1.61
C PHE A 103 1.56 -18.55 -2.66
N ALA A 104 2.45 -19.12 -3.46
CA ALA A 104 2.09 -20.09 -4.49
C ALA A 104 1.47 -21.35 -3.88
N ALA A 105 2.08 -21.92 -2.82
CA ALA A 105 1.57 -23.09 -2.13
C ALA A 105 0.17 -22.83 -1.51
N GLY A 106 -0.04 -21.66 -0.90
CA GLY A 106 -1.32 -21.26 -0.34
C GLY A 106 -2.41 -21.16 -1.41
N HIS A 107 -2.09 -20.66 -2.62
CA HIS A 107 -3.03 -20.60 -3.73
C HIS A 107 -3.38 -22.01 -4.28
N VAL A 108 -2.41 -22.92 -4.35
CA VAL A 108 -2.67 -24.34 -4.68
C VAL A 108 -3.60 -24.96 -3.63
N ILE A 109 -3.35 -24.72 -2.33
CA ILE A 109 -4.22 -25.22 -1.26
C ILE A 109 -5.64 -24.68 -1.42
N VAL A 110 -5.83 -23.37 -1.66
CA VAL A 110 -7.17 -22.78 -1.88
C VAL A 110 -7.86 -23.42 -3.09
N ALA A 111 -7.12 -23.62 -4.19
CA ALA A 111 -7.67 -24.20 -5.42
C ALA A 111 -8.10 -25.68 -5.27
N LEU A 112 -7.44 -26.43 -4.37
CA LEU A 112 -7.73 -27.86 -4.11
C LEU A 112 -8.65 -28.08 -2.90
N ALA A 113 -8.81 -27.09 -2.03
CA ALA A 113 -9.54 -27.23 -0.77
C ALA A 113 -11.04 -27.47 -1.00
N SER A 114 -11.57 -28.43 -0.24
CA SER A 114 -13.00 -28.73 -0.13
C SER A 114 -13.62 -28.23 1.18
N SER A 115 -12.81 -27.83 2.17
CA SER A 115 -13.29 -27.32 3.44
C SER A 115 -13.01 -25.84 3.62
N PHE A 116 -13.98 -25.09 4.16
CA PHE A 116 -13.85 -23.68 4.45
C PHE A 116 -12.70 -23.38 5.42
N ALA A 117 -12.48 -24.25 6.43
CA ALA A 117 -11.40 -24.09 7.39
C ALA A 117 -10.00 -24.15 6.74
N LEU A 118 -9.81 -25.03 5.76
CA LEU A 118 -8.56 -25.14 5.03
C LEU A 118 -8.30 -23.90 4.15
N ILE A 119 -9.37 -23.39 3.50
CA ILE A 119 -9.29 -22.14 2.74
C ILE A 119 -8.92 -20.97 3.64
N LEU A 120 -9.53 -20.85 4.85
CA LEU A 120 -9.18 -19.83 5.83
C LEU A 120 -7.71 -19.92 6.25
N ALA A 121 -7.21 -21.12 6.58
CA ALA A 121 -5.81 -21.32 6.95
C ALA A 121 -4.86 -20.93 5.82
N ALA A 122 -5.16 -21.33 4.59
CA ALA A 122 -4.38 -20.96 3.40
C ALA A 122 -4.40 -19.44 3.16
N ARG A 123 -5.54 -18.77 3.35
CA ARG A 123 -5.67 -17.31 3.26
C ARG A 123 -4.85 -16.59 4.32
N PHE A 124 -4.83 -17.09 5.56
CA PHE A 124 -3.96 -16.56 6.60
C PHE A 124 -2.49 -16.66 6.21
N LEU A 125 -2.03 -17.83 5.75
CA LEU A 125 -0.65 -18.05 5.33
C LEU A 125 -0.26 -17.19 4.12
N THR A 126 -1.15 -17.05 3.14
CA THR A 126 -0.89 -16.15 1.98
C THR A 126 -0.86 -14.68 2.40
N GLY A 127 -1.71 -14.26 3.34
CA GLY A 127 -1.67 -12.92 3.92
C GLY A 127 -0.34 -12.66 4.66
N LEU A 128 0.10 -13.60 5.49
CA LEU A 128 1.39 -13.54 6.19
C LEU A 128 2.56 -13.38 5.21
N ALA A 129 2.57 -14.18 4.13
CA ALA A 129 3.60 -14.12 3.09
C ALA A 129 3.56 -12.79 2.31
N THR A 130 2.36 -12.30 1.99
CA THR A 130 2.15 -11.04 1.29
C THR A 130 2.67 -9.86 2.12
N GLY A 131 2.33 -9.81 3.42
CA GLY A 131 2.84 -8.77 4.32
C GLY A 131 4.36 -8.78 4.43
N ALA A 132 4.98 -9.97 4.52
CA ALA A 132 6.43 -10.14 4.51
C ALA A 132 7.06 -9.63 3.21
N PHE A 133 6.47 -9.99 2.06
CA PHE A 133 6.96 -9.56 0.76
C PHE A 133 6.93 -8.03 0.63
N TRP A 134 5.83 -7.39 1.03
CA TRP A 134 5.69 -5.94 0.98
C TRP A 134 6.74 -5.24 1.84
N ALA A 135 6.93 -5.71 3.09
CA ALA A 135 7.90 -5.13 4.01
C ALA A 135 9.32 -5.18 3.46
N VAL A 136 9.76 -6.37 3.00
CA VAL A 136 11.13 -6.59 2.49
C VAL A 136 11.29 -6.01 1.08
N GLY A 137 10.28 -6.13 0.23
CA GLY A 137 10.28 -5.58 -1.12
C GLY A 137 10.47 -4.07 -1.15
N ASN A 138 9.81 -3.33 -0.23
CA ASN A 138 10.01 -1.89 -0.07
C ASN A 138 11.45 -1.54 0.29
N VAL A 139 12.09 -2.32 1.18
CA VAL A 139 13.50 -2.11 1.54
C VAL A 139 14.43 -2.39 0.35
N VAL A 140 14.16 -3.46 -0.41
CA VAL A 140 14.95 -3.78 -1.61
C VAL A 140 14.78 -2.68 -2.67
N ALA A 141 13.57 -2.21 -2.90
CA ALA A 141 13.27 -1.15 -3.87
C ALA A 141 14.00 0.16 -3.52
N THR A 142 13.90 0.61 -2.26
CA THR A 142 14.55 1.85 -1.81
C THR A 142 16.07 1.77 -1.86
N ARG A 143 16.66 0.64 -1.47
CA ARG A 143 18.11 0.43 -1.55
C ARG A 143 18.60 0.42 -3.01
N ALA A 144 17.90 -0.27 -3.90
CA ALA A 144 18.27 -0.34 -5.31
C ALA A 144 18.19 1.02 -5.99
N ALA A 145 17.20 1.85 -5.65
CA ALA A 145 17.01 3.17 -6.24
C ALA A 145 17.92 4.25 -5.65
N GLY A 146 18.44 4.02 -4.43
CA GLY A 146 19.22 5.00 -3.68
C GLY A 146 18.38 6.11 -3.04
N PRO A 147 18.99 6.95 -2.17
CA PRO A 147 18.27 7.94 -1.37
C PRO A 147 17.49 8.96 -2.18
N ALA A 148 18.02 9.39 -3.32
CA ALA A 148 17.42 10.42 -4.18
C ALA A 148 16.17 9.96 -4.95
N ALA A 149 15.94 8.65 -5.07
CA ALA A 149 14.84 8.07 -5.84
C ALA A 149 13.98 7.09 -5.03
N SER A 150 14.14 7.07 -3.71
CA SER A 150 13.46 6.14 -2.80
C SER A 150 11.94 6.23 -2.86
N SER A 151 11.37 7.43 -2.78
CA SER A 151 9.92 7.62 -2.85
C SER A 151 9.37 7.27 -4.21
N ARG A 152 10.11 7.58 -5.30
CA ARG A 152 9.72 7.18 -6.66
C ARG A 152 9.72 5.65 -6.82
N ALA A 153 10.69 4.96 -6.23
CA ALA A 153 10.73 3.50 -6.23
C ALA A 153 9.55 2.90 -5.48
N LEU A 154 9.25 3.41 -4.27
CA LEU A 154 8.09 3.00 -3.48
C LEU A 154 6.77 3.31 -4.21
N GLY A 155 6.67 4.48 -4.86
CA GLY A 155 5.52 4.83 -5.68
C GLY A 155 5.32 3.87 -6.85
N THR A 156 6.41 3.42 -7.51
CA THR A 156 6.34 2.44 -8.60
C THR A 156 5.91 1.06 -8.10
N VAL A 157 6.44 0.60 -6.97
CA VAL A 157 6.05 -0.67 -6.35
C VAL A 157 4.58 -0.61 -5.91
N GLY A 158 4.16 0.47 -5.24
CA GLY A 158 2.78 0.67 -4.81
C GLY A 158 1.81 0.83 -5.98
N ALA A 159 2.24 1.43 -7.09
CA ALA A 159 1.45 1.50 -8.32
C ALA A 159 1.12 0.10 -8.86
N GLY A 160 2.01 -0.89 -8.70
CA GLY A 160 1.72 -2.29 -8.99
C GLY A 160 0.50 -2.81 -8.24
N ALA A 161 0.43 -2.54 -6.92
CA ALA A 161 -0.72 -2.93 -6.11
C ALA A 161 -2.01 -2.20 -6.51
N MET A 162 -1.91 -0.90 -6.81
CA MET A 162 -3.08 -0.13 -7.26
C MET A 162 -3.58 -0.61 -8.63
N LEU A 163 -2.67 -0.99 -9.51
CA LEU A 163 -3.01 -1.59 -10.80
C LEU A 163 -3.75 -2.92 -10.61
N ALA A 164 -3.49 -3.65 -9.53
CA ALA A 164 -4.23 -4.88 -9.20
C ALA A 164 -5.73 -4.59 -8.99
N ASN A 165 -6.09 -3.48 -8.37
CA ASN A 165 -7.50 -3.09 -8.21
C ASN A 165 -8.16 -2.73 -9.55
N VAL A 166 -7.41 -2.08 -10.46
CA VAL A 166 -7.96 -1.61 -11.74
C VAL A 166 -8.06 -2.74 -12.77
N VAL A 167 -7.10 -3.64 -12.80
CA VAL A 167 -6.95 -4.67 -13.84
C VAL A 167 -7.03 -6.08 -13.26
N GLY A 168 -6.32 -6.34 -12.15
CA GLY A 168 -6.19 -7.68 -11.58
C GLY A 168 -7.51 -8.24 -11.06
N VAL A 169 -8.30 -7.43 -10.36
CA VAL A 169 -9.60 -7.84 -9.81
C VAL A 169 -10.62 -8.14 -10.93
N PRO A 170 -10.84 -7.24 -11.92
CA PRO A 170 -11.71 -7.56 -13.05
C PRO A 170 -11.24 -8.77 -13.85
N LEU A 171 -9.94 -8.92 -14.12
CA LEU A 171 -9.41 -10.10 -14.81
C LEU A 171 -9.63 -11.38 -14.00
N GLY A 172 -9.46 -11.32 -12.68
CA GLY A 172 -9.70 -12.43 -11.78
C GLY A 172 -11.18 -12.83 -11.73
N ALA A 173 -12.09 -11.86 -11.67
CA ALA A 173 -13.53 -12.11 -11.75
C ALA A 173 -13.93 -12.72 -13.10
N PHE A 174 -13.41 -12.22 -14.21
CA PHE A 174 -13.63 -12.77 -15.54
C PHE A 174 -13.09 -14.21 -15.66
N ALA A 175 -11.89 -14.46 -15.17
CA ALA A 175 -11.34 -15.81 -15.12
C ALA A 175 -12.19 -16.76 -14.26
N GLY A 176 -12.75 -16.24 -13.16
CA GLY A 176 -13.69 -16.98 -12.32
C GLY A 176 -14.96 -17.39 -13.04
N GLN A 177 -15.50 -16.52 -13.90
CA GLN A 177 -16.67 -16.83 -14.73
C GLN A 177 -16.37 -17.92 -15.77
N LEU A 178 -15.17 -17.94 -16.34
CA LEU A 178 -14.78 -18.91 -17.39
C LEU A 178 -14.35 -20.27 -16.83
N MET A 179 -13.62 -20.29 -15.72
CA MET A 179 -12.95 -21.48 -15.18
C MET A 179 -13.45 -21.86 -13.78
N GLY A 180 -14.51 -21.22 -13.30
CA GLY A 180 -14.97 -21.31 -11.91
C GLY A 180 -14.07 -20.55 -10.94
N TRP A 181 -14.55 -20.31 -9.73
CA TRP A 181 -13.87 -19.50 -8.72
C TRP A 181 -12.46 -20.00 -8.35
N ARG A 182 -12.15 -21.28 -8.60
CA ARG A 182 -10.82 -21.86 -8.37
C ARG A 182 -9.80 -21.46 -9.45
N GLY A 183 -10.24 -21.10 -10.64
CA GLY A 183 -9.38 -20.73 -11.78
C GLY A 183 -8.39 -19.60 -11.48
N PRO A 184 -8.83 -18.46 -10.94
CA PRO A 184 -7.94 -17.36 -10.54
C PRO A 184 -6.86 -17.79 -9.53
N PHE A 185 -7.15 -18.69 -8.60
CA PHE A 185 -6.16 -19.19 -7.63
C PHE A 185 -5.10 -20.06 -8.30
N TRP A 186 -5.48 -20.91 -9.27
CA TRP A 186 -4.52 -21.64 -10.10
C TRP A 186 -3.63 -20.72 -10.91
N ALA A 187 -4.21 -19.69 -11.53
CA ALA A 187 -3.44 -18.69 -12.28
C ALA A 187 -2.43 -17.96 -11.37
N LEU A 188 -2.85 -17.53 -10.17
CA LEU A 188 -1.98 -16.88 -9.18
C LEU A 188 -0.89 -17.82 -8.66
N ALA A 189 -1.16 -19.12 -8.50
CA ALA A 189 -0.16 -20.10 -8.11
C ALA A 189 0.94 -20.21 -9.17
N VAL A 190 0.56 -20.38 -10.44
CA VAL A 190 1.51 -20.51 -11.57
C VAL A 190 2.33 -19.22 -11.73
N LEU A 191 1.67 -18.06 -11.71
CA LEU A 191 2.35 -16.75 -11.78
C LEU A 191 3.26 -16.50 -10.57
N GLY A 192 2.87 -16.97 -9.38
CA GLY A 192 3.70 -16.94 -8.18
C GLY A 192 4.99 -17.74 -8.34
N VAL A 193 4.91 -18.95 -8.91
CA VAL A 193 6.10 -19.77 -9.23
C VAL A 193 6.99 -19.08 -10.27
N ALA A 194 6.41 -18.51 -11.31
CA ALA A 194 7.18 -17.72 -12.30
C ALA A 194 7.86 -16.51 -11.65
N ALA A 195 7.18 -15.83 -10.72
CA ALA A 195 7.73 -14.71 -9.95
C ALA A 195 8.92 -15.12 -9.06
N ILE A 196 8.92 -16.35 -8.52
CA ILE A 196 10.09 -16.89 -7.78
C ILE A 196 11.35 -16.87 -8.66
N ALA A 197 11.25 -17.39 -9.87
CA ALA A 197 12.37 -17.41 -10.80
C ALA A 197 12.85 -15.99 -11.15
N LEU A 198 11.92 -15.08 -11.33
CA LEU A 198 12.21 -13.68 -11.66
C LEU A 198 12.91 -12.95 -10.49
N ILE A 199 12.39 -13.06 -9.27
CA ILE A 199 13.01 -12.50 -8.04
C ILE A 199 14.39 -13.12 -7.81
N ALA A 200 14.50 -14.43 -7.95
CA ALA A 200 15.75 -15.15 -7.76
C ALA A 200 16.86 -14.69 -8.74
N ARG A 201 16.52 -14.20 -9.91
CA ARG A 201 17.48 -13.71 -10.92
C ARG A 201 17.78 -12.23 -10.77
N GLN A 202 16.79 -11.41 -10.42
CA GLN A 202 16.87 -9.95 -10.50
C GLN A 202 17.22 -9.27 -9.18
N VAL A 203 16.88 -9.87 -8.03
CA VAL A 203 17.23 -9.28 -6.74
C VAL A 203 18.70 -9.59 -6.43
N PRO A 204 19.54 -8.56 -6.21
CA PRO A 204 20.95 -8.76 -5.88
C PRO A 204 21.13 -9.61 -4.61
N ARG A 205 22.27 -10.29 -4.52
CA ARG A 205 22.68 -10.94 -3.27
C ARG A 205 23.08 -9.86 -2.27
N ASP A 206 22.65 -10.01 -1.02
CA ASP A 206 23.09 -9.11 0.04
C ASP A 206 24.61 -9.23 0.21
N THR A 207 25.28 -8.10 0.44
CA THR A 207 26.68 -8.06 0.83
C THR A 207 26.84 -8.39 2.32
N ASP A 208 28.03 -8.81 2.77
CA ASP A 208 28.27 -9.17 4.17
C ASP A 208 28.01 -8.01 5.15
N ALA A 209 28.18 -6.77 4.69
CA ALA A 209 27.84 -5.57 5.45
C ALA A 209 26.32 -5.44 5.76
N ASP A 210 25.45 -6.07 4.97
CA ASP A 210 24.00 -6.09 5.16
C ASP A 210 23.52 -7.12 6.20
N ARG A 211 24.41 -8.05 6.63
CA ARG A 211 24.07 -9.17 7.51
C ARG A 211 24.09 -8.83 9.00
N VAL A 212 24.65 -7.68 9.39
CA VAL A 212 24.84 -7.33 10.82
C VAL A 212 23.67 -6.48 11.33
N VAL A 213 22.43 -6.95 11.11
CA VAL A 213 21.28 -6.33 11.73
C VAL A 213 20.89 -7.13 12.98
N SER A 214 21.06 -6.51 14.15
CA SER A 214 20.67 -7.11 15.43
C SER A 214 19.18 -6.92 15.66
N VAL A 215 18.47 -7.97 16.12
CA VAL A 215 17.06 -7.89 16.58
C VAL A 215 16.87 -6.73 17.56
N ARG A 216 17.85 -6.51 18.45
CA ARG A 216 17.80 -5.42 19.42
C ARG A 216 17.84 -4.04 18.77
N SER A 217 18.59 -3.87 17.66
CA SER A 217 18.61 -2.61 16.91
C SER A 217 17.29 -2.37 16.19
N GLU A 218 16.68 -3.40 15.61
CA GLU A 218 15.35 -3.30 14.98
C GLU A 218 14.27 -2.92 16.02
N LEU A 219 14.25 -3.57 17.18
CA LEU A 219 13.30 -3.25 18.26
C LEU A 219 13.48 -1.83 18.82
N SER A 220 14.65 -1.20 18.63
CA SER A 220 14.85 0.19 19.06
C SER A 220 13.94 1.18 18.36
N ALA A 221 13.44 0.86 17.15
CA ALA A 221 12.46 1.67 16.43
C ALA A 221 11.17 1.89 17.23
N LEU A 222 10.74 0.90 18.03
CA LEU A 222 9.53 0.99 18.84
C LEU A 222 9.61 2.08 19.93
N ARG A 223 10.81 2.59 20.24
CA ARG A 223 11.01 3.70 21.17
C ARG A 223 10.79 5.07 20.52
N SER A 224 10.66 5.14 19.19
CA SER A 224 10.46 6.38 18.45
C SER A 224 9.01 6.85 18.52
N ALA A 225 8.71 7.88 19.30
CA ALA A 225 7.38 8.49 19.34
C ALA A 225 6.94 9.00 17.96
N ARG A 226 7.89 9.47 17.11
CA ARG A 226 7.59 9.91 15.75
C ARG A 226 7.14 8.75 14.86
N LEU A 227 7.70 7.55 15.05
CA LEU A 227 7.24 6.36 14.33
C LEU A 227 5.80 6.04 14.72
N TRP A 228 5.44 6.07 16.00
CA TRP A 228 4.07 5.81 16.44
C TRP A 228 3.06 6.82 15.88
N LEU A 229 3.43 8.09 15.75
CA LEU A 229 2.59 9.09 15.08
C LEU A 229 2.39 8.75 13.60
N VAL A 230 3.43 8.30 12.90
CA VAL A 230 3.30 7.85 11.50
C VAL A 230 2.40 6.63 11.40
N LEU A 231 2.57 5.64 12.28
CA LEU A 231 1.73 4.44 12.31
C LEU A 231 0.26 4.80 12.58
N ALA A 232 -0.01 5.73 13.49
CA ALA A 232 -1.35 6.25 13.71
C ALA A 232 -1.93 6.93 12.46
N ALA A 233 -1.11 7.74 11.75
CA ALA A 233 -1.51 8.34 10.49
C ALA A 233 -1.78 7.28 9.41
N CYS A 234 -0.96 6.24 9.28
CA CYS A 234 -1.19 5.12 8.38
C CYS A 234 -2.53 4.43 8.66
N MET A 235 -2.76 4.08 9.93
CA MET A 235 -3.97 3.40 10.37
C MET A 235 -5.23 4.23 10.09
N THR A 236 -5.22 5.51 10.44
CA THR A 236 -6.39 6.37 10.26
C THR A 236 -6.62 6.78 8.80
N THR A 237 -5.57 6.90 7.97
CA THR A 237 -5.72 7.19 6.54
C THR A 237 -6.48 6.07 5.83
N THR A 238 -6.02 4.82 5.94
CA THR A 238 -6.70 3.70 5.29
C THR A 238 -8.03 3.36 5.95
N GLY A 239 -8.10 3.42 7.28
CA GLY A 239 -9.34 3.22 8.01
C GLY A 239 -10.44 4.19 7.56
N GLY A 240 -10.10 5.47 7.34
CA GLY A 240 -11.04 6.47 6.86
C GLY A 240 -11.56 6.19 5.44
N VAL A 241 -10.66 5.87 4.53
CA VAL A 241 -11.02 5.62 3.12
C VAL A 241 -11.73 4.28 2.95
N LEU A 242 -11.15 3.21 3.51
CA LEU A 242 -11.64 1.85 3.25
C LEU A 242 -12.91 1.50 4.05
N SER A 243 -13.22 2.19 5.15
CA SER A 243 -14.52 2.10 5.77
C SER A 243 -15.65 2.42 4.78
N THR A 244 -15.49 3.49 4.00
CA THR A 244 -16.46 3.88 2.98
C THR A 244 -16.39 2.97 1.75
N TYR A 245 -15.18 2.68 1.26
CA TYR A 245 -14.99 1.88 0.05
C TYR A 245 -15.48 0.44 0.20
N THR A 246 -15.32 -0.18 1.36
CA THR A 246 -15.79 -1.54 1.62
C THR A 246 -17.29 -1.68 1.40
N TYR A 247 -18.06 -0.64 1.73
CA TYR A 247 -19.52 -0.63 1.60
C TYR A 247 -20.00 0.39 0.55
N ILE A 248 -19.19 0.61 -0.48
CA ILE A 248 -19.49 1.60 -1.52
C ILE A 248 -20.70 1.20 -2.37
N SER A 249 -20.93 -0.11 -2.56
CA SER A 249 -22.02 -0.61 -3.39
C SER A 249 -23.40 -0.15 -2.88
N PRO A 250 -23.78 -0.38 -1.61
CA PRO A 250 -25.02 0.18 -1.04
C PRO A 250 -25.12 1.69 -1.18
N LEU A 251 -24.03 2.43 -1.00
CA LEU A 251 -24.05 3.89 -1.19
C LEU A 251 -24.38 4.27 -2.62
N LEU A 252 -23.84 3.57 -3.61
CA LEU A 252 -24.07 3.81 -5.04
C LEU A 252 -25.48 3.37 -5.46
N THR A 253 -25.93 2.16 -5.06
CA THR A 253 -27.20 1.60 -5.52
C THR A 253 -28.39 2.15 -4.76
N ASP A 254 -28.35 2.12 -3.44
CA ASP A 254 -29.52 2.39 -2.60
C ASP A 254 -29.69 3.88 -2.32
N ARG A 255 -28.59 4.64 -2.29
CA ARG A 255 -28.61 6.06 -1.98
C ARG A 255 -28.46 6.96 -3.21
N ALA A 256 -27.46 6.69 -4.08
CA ALA A 256 -27.20 7.48 -5.28
C ALA A 256 -28.01 7.00 -6.49
N HIS A 257 -28.75 5.90 -6.39
CA HIS A 257 -29.57 5.30 -7.45
C HIS A 257 -28.78 5.00 -8.74
N VAL A 258 -27.51 4.68 -8.59
CA VAL A 258 -26.66 4.24 -9.70
C VAL A 258 -27.06 2.82 -10.09
N ALA A 259 -27.28 2.56 -11.37
CA ALA A 259 -27.59 1.23 -11.85
C ALA A 259 -26.49 0.23 -11.45
N GLY A 260 -26.84 -0.93 -10.89
CA GLY A 260 -25.90 -1.92 -10.40
C GLY A 260 -24.84 -2.33 -11.43
N ALA A 261 -25.20 -2.35 -12.72
CA ALA A 261 -24.27 -2.62 -13.83
C ALA A 261 -23.16 -1.57 -13.97
N LEU A 262 -23.33 -0.35 -13.45
CA LEU A 262 -22.32 0.72 -13.50
C LEU A 262 -21.40 0.73 -12.27
N VAL A 263 -21.76 0.03 -11.20
CA VAL A 263 -20.95 -0.02 -9.97
C VAL A 263 -19.49 -0.46 -10.27
N PRO A 264 -19.22 -1.52 -11.05
CA PRO A 264 -17.84 -1.89 -11.39
C PRO A 264 -17.07 -0.78 -12.07
N LEU A 265 -17.71 0.02 -12.93
CA LEU A 265 -17.06 1.14 -13.61
C LEU A 265 -16.68 2.27 -12.63
N VAL A 266 -17.52 2.54 -11.64
CA VAL A 266 -17.21 3.51 -10.57
C VAL A 266 -16.02 3.02 -9.71
N LEU A 267 -15.96 1.72 -9.42
CA LEU A 267 -14.83 1.12 -8.70
C LEU A 267 -13.53 1.21 -9.52
N VAL A 268 -13.60 1.03 -10.84
CA VAL A 268 -12.45 1.28 -11.72
C VAL A 268 -12.03 2.75 -11.64
N GLY A 269 -12.98 3.69 -11.62
CA GLY A 269 -12.70 5.12 -11.42
C GLY A 269 -11.94 5.39 -10.11
N PHE A 270 -12.37 4.78 -9.00
CA PHE A 270 -11.64 4.84 -7.73
C PHE A 270 -10.22 4.26 -7.86
N GLY A 271 -10.08 3.10 -8.48
CA GLY A 271 -8.78 2.44 -8.69
C GLY A 271 -7.82 3.28 -9.52
N VAL A 272 -8.29 3.89 -10.61
CA VAL A 272 -7.50 4.81 -11.43
C VAL A 272 -7.10 6.05 -10.62
N GLY A 273 -8.04 6.61 -9.84
CA GLY A 273 -7.75 7.69 -8.91
C GLY A 273 -6.66 7.30 -7.91
N ALA A 274 -6.76 6.12 -7.31
CA ALA A 274 -5.78 5.59 -6.35
C ALA A 274 -4.39 5.42 -6.97
N LEU A 275 -4.32 4.87 -8.18
CA LEU A 275 -3.08 4.74 -8.94
C LEU A 275 -2.43 6.11 -9.17
N ALA A 276 -3.20 7.07 -9.67
CA ALA A 276 -2.74 8.44 -9.87
C ALA A 276 -2.29 9.08 -8.54
N GLY A 277 -3.07 8.88 -7.47
CA GLY A 277 -2.78 9.37 -6.13
C GLY A 277 -1.44 8.85 -5.59
N PHE A 278 -1.17 7.56 -5.72
CA PHE A 278 0.10 6.96 -5.34
C PHE A 278 1.29 7.56 -6.10
N LEU A 279 1.15 7.73 -7.42
CA LEU A 279 2.22 8.28 -8.26
C LEU A 279 2.48 9.77 -7.97
N VAL A 280 1.42 10.56 -7.88
CA VAL A 280 1.49 12.01 -7.59
C VAL A 280 1.95 12.23 -6.15
N GLY A 281 1.35 11.51 -5.19
CA GLY A 281 1.71 11.58 -3.78
C GLY A 281 3.16 11.21 -3.52
N GLY A 282 3.69 10.19 -4.20
CA GLY A 282 5.10 9.83 -4.14
C GLY A 282 6.03 10.96 -4.62
N ARG A 283 5.69 11.62 -5.76
CA ARG A 283 6.48 12.75 -6.28
C ARG A 283 6.39 13.98 -5.37
N LEU A 284 5.20 14.35 -4.92
CA LEU A 284 4.99 15.47 -4.01
C LEU A 284 5.66 15.23 -2.65
N GLY A 285 5.67 13.98 -2.21
CA GLY A 285 6.29 13.56 -0.96
C GLY A 285 7.81 13.74 -0.93
N ASP A 286 8.49 13.58 -2.07
CA ASP A 286 9.93 13.84 -2.17
C ASP A 286 10.27 15.31 -1.91
N HIS A 287 9.44 16.23 -2.40
CA HIS A 287 9.67 17.67 -2.29
C HIS A 287 9.08 18.29 -1.01
N ARG A 288 7.86 17.87 -0.62
CA ARG A 288 7.10 18.47 0.49
C ARG A 288 6.37 17.42 1.34
N PRO A 289 7.09 16.52 2.03
CA PRO A 289 6.48 15.35 2.70
C PRO A 289 5.43 15.72 3.73
N TYR A 290 5.68 16.71 4.57
CA TYR A 290 4.75 17.11 5.63
C TYR A 290 3.51 17.82 5.10
N LEU A 291 3.66 18.62 4.05
CA LEU A 291 2.51 19.27 3.40
C LEU A 291 1.60 18.22 2.77
N THR A 292 2.17 17.26 2.04
CA THR A 292 1.41 16.18 1.40
C THR A 292 0.71 15.31 2.45
N ALA A 293 1.40 14.98 3.56
CA ALA A 293 0.82 14.20 4.66
C ALA A 293 -0.34 14.90 5.38
N ILE A 294 -0.47 16.23 5.26
CA ILE A 294 -1.60 16.99 5.83
C ILE A 294 -2.68 17.24 4.78
N THR A 295 -2.31 17.69 3.57
CA THR A 295 -3.27 18.12 2.56
C THR A 295 -4.08 16.95 2.00
N ALA A 296 -3.48 15.78 1.80
CA ALA A 296 -4.20 14.62 1.29
C ALA A 296 -5.30 14.15 2.26
N PRO A 297 -5.06 13.91 3.56
CA PRO A 297 -6.13 13.58 4.51
C PRO A 297 -7.16 14.70 4.69
N ALA A 298 -6.77 15.98 4.63
CA ALA A 298 -7.71 17.09 4.74
C ALA A 298 -8.70 17.09 3.57
N VAL A 299 -8.20 16.93 2.33
CA VAL A 299 -9.05 16.81 1.15
C VAL A 299 -9.91 15.54 1.22
N THR A 300 -9.34 14.42 1.66
CA THR A 300 -10.06 13.16 1.86
C THR A 300 -11.25 13.35 2.82
N THR A 301 -11.03 14.03 3.95
CA THR A 301 -12.09 14.34 4.91
C THR A 301 -13.19 15.19 4.25
N ALA A 302 -12.83 16.21 3.47
CA ALA A 302 -13.78 17.05 2.76
C ALA A 302 -14.59 16.26 1.71
N LEU A 303 -13.94 15.34 0.98
CA LEU A 303 -14.61 14.46 0.02
C LEU A 303 -15.61 13.51 0.71
N LEU A 304 -15.24 12.96 1.86
CA LEU A 304 -16.12 12.09 2.65
C LEU A 304 -17.33 12.86 3.23
N VAL A 305 -17.11 14.09 3.71
CA VAL A 305 -18.23 15.00 4.06
C VAL A 305 -19.11 15.25 2.85
N GLY A 306 -18.53 15.51 1.67
CA GLY A 306 -19.26 15.64 0.41
C GLY A 306 -20.10 14.41 0.09
N LEU A 307 -19.58 13.21 0.29
CA LEU A 307 -20.32 11.96 0.13
C LEU A 307 -21.48 11.86 1.11
N CYS A 308 -21.31 12.25 2.38
CA CYS A 308 -22.41 12.26 3.34
C CYS A 308 -23.56 13.21 2.91
N LEU A 309 -23.23 14.35 2.29
CA LEU A 309 -24.21 15.38 1.93
C LEU A 309 -24.82 15.17 0.54
N LEU A 310 -24.03 14.69 -0.43
CA LEU A 310 -24.39 14.67 -1.85
C LEU A 310 -24.68 13.27 -2.40
N SER A 311 -24.62 12.23 -1.56
CA SER A 311 -24.80 10.83 -1.99
C SER A 311 -26.22 10.49 -2.52
N GLY A 312 -27.18 11.41 -2.44
CA GLY A 312 -28.48 11.27 -3.09
C GLY A 312 -28.48 11.52 -4.61
N GLN A 313 -27.36 11.90 -5.20
CA GLN A 313 -27.20 12.22 -6.61
C GLN A 313 -26.08 11.40 -7.24
N ALA A 314 -26.34 10.72 -8.37
CA ALA A 314 -25.38 9.82 -9.00
C ALA A 314 -24.08 10.53 -9.45
N ALA A 315 -24.20 11.62 -10.22
CA ALA A 315 -23.04 12.28 -10.81
C ALA A 315 -22.03 12.82 -9.78
N PRO A 316 -22.43 13.61 -8.75
CA PRO A 316 -21.49 14.04 -7.72
C PRO A 316 -20.93 12.86 -6.90
N THR A 317 -21.73 11.83 -6.64
CA THR A 317 -21.24 10.64 -5.89
C THR A 317 -20.13 9.92 -6.66
N ILE A 318 -20.32 9.69 -7.96
CA ILE A 318 -19.31 9.06 -8.83
C ILE A 318 -18.03 9.90 -8.85
N ALA A 319 -18.13 11.21 -9.02
CA ALA A 319 -17.00 12.13 -9.01
C ALA A 319 -16.25 12.10 -7.67
N LEU A 320 -16.98 12.17 -6.55
CA LEU A 320 -16.42 12.15 -5.19
C LEU A 320 -15.72 10.81 -4.90
N VAL A 321 -16.29 9.68 -5.33
CA VAL A 321 -15.66 8.35 -5.16
C VAL A 321 -14.37 8.24 -5.97
N THR A 322 -14.34 8.74 -7.20
CA THR A 322 -13.13 8.77 -8.03
C THR A 322 -12.03 9.64 -7.39
N LEU A 323 -12.38 10.84 -6.92
CA LEU A 323 -11.47 11.74 -6.21
C LEU A 323 -11.03 11.16 -4.86
N LEU A 324 -11.89 10.40 -4.18
CA LEU A 324 -11.54 9.69 -2.95
C LEU A 324 -10.39 8.68 -3.19
N GLY A 325 -10.38 8.00 -4.34
CA GLY A 325 -9.24 7.19 -4.75
C GLY A 325 -7.95 8.02 -4.83
N LEU A 326 -7.98 9.15 -5.53
CA LEU A 326 -6.83 10.02 -5.77
C LEU A 326 -6.23 10.58 -4.47
N PHE A 327 -7.03 11.18 -3.62
CA PHE A 327 -6.55 11.85 -2.41
C PHE A 327 -6.47 10.90 -1.22
N GLY A 328 -7.38 9.93 -1.12
CA GLY A 328 -7.48 9.02 0.01
C GLY A 328 -6.24 8.15 0.20
N LEU A 329 -5.63 7.71 -0.88
CA LEU A 329 -4.43 6.88 -0.84
C LEU A 329 -3.15 7.63 -1.24
N GLY A 330 -3.26 8.91 -1.64
CA GLY A 330 -2.12 9.73 -2.08
C GLY A 330 -1.08 10.03 -0.97
N ALA A 331 -1.47 9.99 0.30
CA ALA A 331 -0.54 10.15 1.42
C ALA A 331 0.31 8.90 1.70
N ASN A 332 -0.12 7.71 1.26
CA ASN A 332 0.50 6.44 1.65
C ASN A 332 2.00 6.35 1.33
N PRO A 333 2.49 6.70 0.12
CA PRO A 333 3.92 6.65 -0.19
C PRO A 333 4.77 7.52 0.75
N VAL A 334 4.23 8.69 1.11
CA VAL A 334 4.88 9.63 2.02
C VAL A 334 4.93 9.07 3.43
N LEU A 335 3.84 8.50 3.92
CA LEU A 335 3.77 7.90 5.25
C LEU A 335 4.71 6.69 5.36
N ILE A 336 4.80 5.85 4.33
CA ILE A 336 5.77 4.75 4.28
C ILE A 336 7.20 5.28 4.37
N ALA A 337 7.54 6.30 3.56
CA ALA A 337 8.87 6.91 3.57
C ALA A 337 9.23 7.52 4.93
N LEU A 338 8.28 8.21 5.56
CA LEU A 338 8.44 8.75 6.92
C LEU A 338 8.58 7.64 7.98
N GLY A 339 7.82 6.56 7.85
CA GLY A 339 7.91 5.38 8.72
C GLY A 339 9.30 4.76 8.69
N VAL A 340 9.84 4.51 7.50
CA VAL A 340 11.20 4.01 7.31
C VAL A 340 12.24 4.99 7.87
N ARG A 341 12.08 6.30 7.59
CA ARG A 341 12.98 7.35 8.06
C ARG A 341 13.01 7.45 9.59
N PHE A 342 11.85 7.43 10.26
CA PHE A 342 11.77 7.58 11.72
C PHE A 342 12.07 6.30 12.49
N ALA A 343 12.11 5.15 11.79
CA ALA A 343 12.65 3.91 12.33
C ALA A 343 14.20 3.93 12.48
N GLY A 344 14.88 4.90 11.87
CA GLY A 344 16.33 5.09 12.02
C GLY A 344 17.14 3.89 11.56
N ARG A 345 17.73 3.15 12.52
CA ARG A 345 18.55 1.95 12.23
C ARG A 345 17.73 0.70 11.93
N ALA A 346 16.40 0.79 11.95
CA ALA A 346 15.47 -0.33 11.81
C ALA A 346 14.52 -0.17 10.60
N PRO A 347 15.01 0.06 9.37
CA PRO A 347 14.17 0.35 8.20
C PRO A 347 13.22 -0.80 7.87
N THR A 348 13.64 -2.04 8.11
CA THR A 348 12.84 -3.24 7.82
C THR A 348 11.63 -3.31 8.75
N LEU A 349 11.82 -3.14 10.05
CA LEU A 349 10.72 -3.10 11.01
C LEU A 349 9.84 -1.86 10.80
N GLY A 350 10.41 -0.70 10.49
CA GLY A 350 9.65 0.51 10.17
C GLY A 350 8.70 0.29 8.99
N SER A 351 9.19 -0.29 7.89
CA SER A 351 8.36 -0.66 6.73
C SER A 351 7.29 -1.69 7.10
N ALA A 352 7.66 -2.74 7.85
CA ALA A 352 6.73 -3.78 8.28
C ALA A 352 5.59 -3.23 9.13
N LEU A 353 5.91 -2.36 10.09
CA LEU A 353 4.91 -1.73 10.96
C LEU A 353 3.97 -0.80 10.18
N THR A 354 4.44 -0.09 9.14
CA THR A 354 3.54 0.71 8.30
C THR A 354 2.55 -0.17 7.55
N VAL A 355 2.98 -1.31 7.00
CA VAL A 355 2.07 -2.30 6.37
C VAL A 355 1.03 -2.80 7.36
N SER A 356 1.46 -3.18 8.56
CA SER A 356 0.54 -3.63 9.62
C SER A 356 -0.45 -2.53 10.03
N ALA A 357 0.02 -1.28 10.15
CA ALA A 357 -0.82 -0.15 10.55
C ALA A 357 -1.89 0.16 9.49
N PHE A 358 -1.55 0.14 8.20
CA PHE A 358 -2.52 0.29 7.12
C PHE A 358 -3.60 -0.79 7.16
N ASN A 359 -3.21 -2.05 7.30
CA ASN A 359 -4.15 -3.17 7.36
C ASN A 359 -5.00 -3.15 8.64
N LEU A 360 -4.41 -2.74 9.77
CA LEU A 360 -5.17 -2.57 11.02
C LEU A 360 -6.24 -1.48 10.88
N GLY A 361 -5.88 -0.37 10.22
CA GLY A 361 -6.82 0.70 9.91
C GLY A 361 -7.96 0.21 9.02
N THR A 362 -7.65 -0.55 7.97
CA THR A 362 -8.64 -1.19 7.11
C THR A 362 -9.58 -2.09 7.90
N ALA A 363 -9.03 -2.98 8.72
CA ALA A 363 -9.83 -3.93 9.51
C ALA A 363 -10.77 -3.22 10.50
N ILE A 364 -10.24 -2.27 11.29
CA ILE A 364 -11.01 -1.52 12.27
C ILE A 364 -12.05 -0.62 11.59
N GLY A 365 -11.64 0.12 10.55
CA GLY A 365 -12.51 1.04 9.82
C GLY A 365 -13.68 0.31 9.17
N SER A 366 -13.41 -0.80 8.46
CA SER A 366 -14.46 -1.60 7.82
C SER A 366 -15.38 -2.28 8.85
N TRP A 367 -14.84 -2.72 9.98
CA TRP A 367 -15.62 -3.32 11.05
C TRP A 367 -16.61 -2.32 11.65
N ILE A 368 -16.15 -1.14 12.04
CA ILE A 368 -17.02 -0.07 12.58
C ILE A 368 -18.04 0.38 11.53
N ALA A 369 -17.62 0.50 10.26
CA ALA A 369 -18.48 0.90 9.16
C ALA A 369 -19.62 -0.11 8.90
N GLY A 370 -19.37 -1.42 9.12
CA GLY A 370 -20.40 -2.46 9.07
C GLY A 370 -21.55 -2.21 10.06
N TYR A 371 -21.22 -1.92 11.32
CA TYR A 371 -22.25 -1.55 12.31
C TYR A 371 -22.97 -0.24 11.93
N ALA A 372 -22.26 0.74 11.39
CA ALA A 372 -22.88 1.99 10.97
C ALA A 372 -23.86 1.80 9.80
N LEU A 373 -23.56 0.87 8.89
CA LEU A 373 -24.45 0.50 7.79
C LEU A 373 -25.77 -0.11 8.29
N GLU A 374 -25.71 -0.93 9.33
CA GLU A 374 -26.87 -1.58 9.96
C GLU A 374 -27.66 -0.65 10.90
N SER A 375 -27.11 0.53 11.21
CA SER A 375 -27.74 1.53 12.06
C SER A 375 -28.76 2.39 11.31
N SER A 376 -29.37 3.35 11.99
CA SER A 376 -30.26 4.36 11.39
C SER A 376 -29.61 5.23 10.32
N LEU A 377 -28.28 5.24 10.22
CA LEU A 377 -27.52 5.95 9.16
C LEU A 377 -27.62 5.25 7.81
N GLY A 378 -27.90 3.94 7.77
CA GLY A 378 -28.04 3.15 6.55
C GLY A 378 -26.81 3.26 5.65
N ALA A 379 -27.03 3.35 4.33
CA ALA A 379 -25.97 3.38 3.32
C ALA A 379 -24.95 4.55 3.48
N THR A 380 -25.31 5.63 4.20
CA THR A 380 -24.39 6.75 4.49
C THR A 380 -23.51 6.50 5.70
N GLY A 381 -23.87 5.54 6.57
CA GLY A 381 -23.13 5.22 7.80
C GLY A 381 -21.63 4.99 7.60
N PRO A 382 -21.22 4.18 6.63
CA PRO A 382 -19.79 3.98 6.30
C PRO A 382 -19.05 5.27 5.96
N ALA A 383 -19.68 6.21 5.24
CA ALA A 383 -19.07 7.50 4.90
C ALA A 383 -18.93 8.42 6.13
N VAL A 384 -19.87 8.37 7.06
CA VAL A 384 -19.80 9.11 8.33
C VAL A 384 -18.63 8.59 9.18
N VAL A 385 -18.50 7.27 9.32
CA VAL A 385 -17.36 6.63 10.01
C VAL A 385 -16.05 7.00 9.33
N GLY A 386 -16.02 6.90 7.99
CA GLY A 386 -14.86 7.28 7.20
C GLY A 386 -14.43 8.72 7.42
N THR A 387 -15.39 9.65 7.47
CA THR A 387 -15.15 11.07 7.75
C THR A 387 -14.49 11.27 9.12
N ALA A 388 -15.04 10.64 10.16
CA ALA A 388 -14.50 10.74 11.50
C ALA A 388 -13.05 10.21 11.59
N ILE A 389 -12.81 9.03 11.03
CA ILE A 389 -11.47 8.43 11.04
C ILE A 389 -10.48 9.24 10.18
N ALA A 390 -10.88 9.72 9.00
CA ALA A 390 -10.02 10.54 8.14
C ALA A 390 -9.66 11.87 8.80
N ALA A 391 -10.60 12.53 9.50
CA ALA A 391 -10.34 13.73 10.27
C ALA A 391 -9.31 13.48 11.40
N LEU A 392 -9.38 12.32 12.08
CA LEU A 392 -8.40 11.93 13.08
C LEU A 392 -6.97 11.82 12.53
N THR A 393 -6.80 11.57 11.23
CA THR A 393 -5.47 11.53 10.59
C THR A 393 -4.74 12.87 10.68
N LEU A 394 -5.47 13.98 10.70
CA LEU A 394 -4.87 15.32 10.79
C LEU A 394 -4.10 15.52 12.10
N ILE A 395 -4.51 14.89 13.19
CA ILE A 395 -3.85 15.01 14.49
C ILE A 395 -2.39 14.54 14.40
N PRO A 396 -2.08 13.29 14.09
CA PRO A 396 -0.69 12.83 14.00
C PRO A 396 0.07 13.53 12.86
N ALA A 397 -0.57 13.81 11.71
CA ALA A 397 0.08 14.48 10.58
C ALA A 397 0.55 15.90 10.93
N ILE A 398 -0.30 16.71 11.57
CA ILE A 398 0.04 18.06 12.03
C ILE A 398 1.09 17.99 13.14
N THR A 399 0.94 17.08 14.09
CA THR A 399 1.90 16.89 15.20
C THR A 399 3.30 16.60 14.66
N ILE A 400 3.45 15.70 13.69
CA ILE A 400 4.73 15.40 13.04
C ILE A 400 5.32 16.64 12.37
N ALA A 401 4.50 17.42 11.65
CA ALA A 401 4.93 18.62 10.97
C ALA A 401 5.41 19.72 11.96
N VAL A 402 4.69 19.90 13.08
CA VAL A 402 5.06 20.86 14.14
C VAL A 402 6.37 20.44 14.80
N ILE A 403 6.51 19.18 15.21
CA ILE A 403 7.76 18.65 15.82
C ILE A 403 8.96 18.84 14.87
N HIS A 404 8.73 18.75 13.56
CA HIS A 404 9.80 18.98 12.59
C HIS A 404 10.22 20.46 12.53
N ARG A 405 9.28 21.39 12.60
CA ARG A 405 9.57 22.84 12.58
C ARG A 405 10.25 23.34 13.85
N THR A 406 9.90 22.78 15.01
CA THR A 406 10.40 23.23 16.32
C THR A 406 11.80 22.72 16.68
N ARG A 407 12.33 21.73 15.92
CA ARG A 407 13.73 21.28 16.06
C ARG A 407 14.50 21.65 14.80
N PRO A 408 15.09 22.88 14.73
CA PRO A 408 16.04 23.19 13.68
C PRO A 408 17.17 22.15 13.72
N ALA A 409 17.62 21.72 12.54
CA ALA A 409 18.73 20.78 12.42
C ALA A 409 19.88 21.22 13.33
N ALA A 410 20.23 20.39 14.31
CA ALA A 410 21.51 20.52 14.97
C ALA A 410 22.55 20.48 13.85
N ARG A 411 23.22 21.60 13.63
CA ARG A 411 24.34 21.72 12.69
C ARG A 411 25.39 20.73 13.14
N THR A 412 25.60 19.69 12.33
CA THR A 412 26.82 18.89 12.34
C THR A 412 27.77 19.43 11.30
#